data_2f3e35021a56a8475613634441e07c28
#
_entry.id   2f3e35021a56a8475613634441e07c28
#
_cell.length_a   1.000
_cell.length_b   1.000
_cell.length_c   1.000
_cell.angle_alpha   90.00
_cell.angle_beta   90.00
_cell.angle_gamma   90.00
#
_symmetry.space_group_name_H-M   'P 1'
#
loop_
_entity.id
_entity.type
_entity.pdbx_description
1 polymer ?
#
loop_
_entity_poly.entity_id
_entity_poly.type
_entity_poly.pdbx_seq_one_letter_code
_entity_poly.pdbx_strand_id
1 'polypeptide(L)'
;MKTYEELLSDIEEDMELMGASHIVYSAEENGVITDYDYLPSDLCMTSTTLKELQEKLHEQILYDKASAYTATADKNAPKLAVIFPGIGYTADKPLLYYTTRLAKKHGHQIQTVSYGALPENIKGDSAKMKQAFELASEQTEQLLHGIDWSSYGSILFISKSIGTAISSAYASRHNLKVKSILFTPLAETFSFPLQGSIAFHGTADPWAETDSVQALAAQKEVPLFLTKNANHSLETGDVQTDLSILKTTMDRVERFIINP
;
A
#
# COMPACT_ATOMS: atom_id res chain seq x y z
N MET A 1 8.30 21.91 16.49
CA MET A 1 9.45 21.34 15.76
C MET A 1 10.23 20.58 16.82
N LYS A 2 10.44 19.27 16.67
CA LYS A 2 11.20 18.45 17.64
C LYS A 2 12.64 18.92 17.71
N THR A 3 13.24 18.85 18.89
CA THR A 3 14.65 19.12 19.08
C THR A 3 15.49 17.97 18.52
N TYR A 4 16.82 18.18 18.41
CA TYR A 4 17.75 17.13 18.01
C TYR A 4 17.71 15.92 18.96
N GLU A 5 17.65 16.18 20.26
CA GLU A 5 17.59 15.14 21.30
C GLU A 5 16.28 14.35 21.26
N GLU A 6 15.15 15.02 21.03
CA GLU A 6 13.85 14.36 20.85
C GLU A 6 13.82 13.47 19.61
N LEU A 7 14.46 13.90 18.49
CA LEU A 7 14.56 13.09 17.27
C LEU A 7 15.46 11.88 17.46
N LEU A 8 16.58 12.01 18.18
CA LEU A 8 17.45 10.88 18.51
C LEU A 8 16.72 9.84 19.38
N SER A 9 15.99 10.30 20.40
CA SER A 9 15.23 9.40 21.27
C SER A 9 14.16 8.64 20.51
N ASP A 10 13.45 9.30 19.59
CA ASP A 10 12.46 8.64 18.72
C ASP A 10 13.12 7.59 17.79
N ILE A 11 14.30 7.89 17.26
CA ILE A 11 15.05 6.96 16.42
C ILE A 11 15.48 5.74 17.22
N GLU A 12 15.99 5.91 18.43
CA GLU A 12 16.38 4.81 19.32
C GLU A 12 15.19 3.92 19.68
N GLU A 13 14.02 4.51 19.98
CA GLU A 13 12.79 3.77 20.25
C GLU A 13 12.30 2.98 19.01
N ASP A 14 12.30 3.63 17.85
CA ASP A 14 11.93 2.98 16.59
C ASP A 14 12.87 1.80 16.27
N MET A 15 14.15 1.94 16.59
CA MET A 15 15.16 0.92 16.38
C MET A 15 15.00 -0.29 17.33
N GLU A 16 14.65 -0.05 18.59
CA GLU A 16 14.31 -1.13 19.52
C GLU A 16 13.09 -1.91 19.04
N LEU A 17 12.05 -1.22 18.57
CA LEU A 17 10.84 -1.84 18.02
C LEU A 17 11.13 -2.72 16.80
N MET A 18 12.15 -2.39 16.00
CA MET A 18 12.60 -3.17 14.85
C MET A 18 13.50 -4.35 15.25
N GLY A 19 13.88 -4.49 16.54
CA GLY A 19 14.79 -5.53 17.00
C GLY A 19 16.22 -5.36 16.48
N ALA A 20 16.64 -4.13 16.17
CA ALA A 20 17.96 -3.83 15.69
C ALA A 20 19.01 -4.04 16.79
N SER A 21 20.02 -4.89 16.53
CA SER A 21 21.09 -5.15 17.50
C SER A 21 22.33 -4.26 17.27
N HIS A 22 22.52 -3.74 16.07
CA HIS A 22 23.67 -2.91 15.71
C HIS A 22 23.28 -1.89 14.66
N ILE A 23 23.68 -0.63 14.89
CA ILE A 23 23.50 0.46 13.99
C ILE A 23 24.81 1.21 13.85
N VAL A 24 25.20 1.44 12.61
CA VAL A 24 26.31 2.33 12.29
C VAL A 24 25.71 3.55 11.63
N TYR A 25 25.84 4.69 12.28
CA TYR A 25 25.50 5.97 11.67
C TYR A 25 26.63 6.96 11.87
N SER A 26 26.79 7.87 10.92
CA SER A 26 27.66 9.02 11.06
C SER A 26 26.84 10.29 11.10
N ALA A 27 27.05 11.12 12.12
CA ALA A 27 26.43 12.42 12.25
C ALA A 27 27.50 13.50 12.02
N GLU A 28 27.20 14.44 11.14
CA GLU A 28 28.02 15.65 10.97
C GLU A 28 27.70 16.69 12.06
N GLU A 29 28.55 17.73 12.19
CA GLU A 29 28.48 18.77 13.22
C GLU A 29 27.12 19.47 13.35
N ASN A 30 26.23 19.35 12.37
CA ASN A 30 24.90 19.95 12.35
C ASN A 30 23.73 18.98 12.61
N GLY A 31 24.02 17.77 13.08
CA GLY A 31 22.97 16.75 13.30
C GLY A 31 22.44 16.11 12.00
N VAL A 32 23.23 16.18 10.95
CA VAL A 32 22.95 15.50 9.68
C VAL A 32 23.50 14.08 9.77
N ILE A 33 22.65 13.08 9.48
CA ILE A 33 23.04 11.68 9.39
C ILE A 33 23.25 11.36 7.92
N THR A 34 24.45 10.93 7.56
CA THR A 34 24.83 10.64 6.17
C THR A 34 24.62 9.18 5.81
N ASP A 35 24.91 8.27 6.74
CA ASP A 35 24.79 6.83 6.54
C ASP A 35 24.16 6.15 7.74
N TYR A 36 23.35 5.14 7.44
CA TYR A 36 22.69 4.33 8.43
C TYR A 36 22.53 2.89 7.91
N ASP A 37 23.21 1.95 8.57
CA ASP A 37 23.10 0.54 8.29
C ASP A 37 22.23 -0.14 9.34
N TYR A 38 21.18 -0.81 8.88
CA TYR A 38 20.27 -1.57 9.72
C TYR A 38 20.47 -3.08 9.55
N LEU A 39 20.75 -3.77 10.66
CA LEU A 39 20.82 -5.24 10.74
C LEU A 39 19.67 -5.72 11.64
N PRO A 40 18.88 -6.75 11.28
CA PRO A 40 19.22 -7.86 10.39
C PRO A 40 18.65 -7.82 8.97
N SER A 41 18.04 -6.73 8.53
CA SER A 41 17.33 -6.70 7.24
C SER A 41 18.18 -6.34 6.02
N ASP A 42 19.48 -6.16 6.16
CA ASP A 42 20.40 -5.68 5.10
C ASP A 42 19.91 -4.36 4.45
N LEU A 43 19.15 -3.58 5.20
CA LEU A 43 18.60 -2.32 4.72
C LEU A 43 19.57 -1.18 5.02
N CYS A 44 20.23 -0.69 3.98
CA CYS A 44 21.04 0.54 4.07
C CYS A 44 20.14 1.75 3.86
N MET A 45 20.09 2.64 4.84
CA MET A 45 19.36 3.91 4.76
C MET A 45 20.35 5.06 4.74
N THR A 46 20.26 5.90 3.70
CA THR A 46 21.01 7.16 3.64
C THR A 46 20.05 8.31 3.89
N SER A 47 20.43 9.25 4.75
CA SER A 47 19.62 10.40 5.11
C SER A 47 20.49 11.64 5.33
N THR A 48 19.99 12.79 4.94
CA THR A 48 20.67 14.06 5.09
C THR A 48 20.34 14.74 6.41
N THR A 49 19.27 14.33 7.09
CA THR A 49 18.84 14.87 8.36
C THR A 49 18.27 13.78 9.28
N LEU A 50 18.30 14.01 10.61
CA LEU A 50 17.66 13.12 11.59
C LEU A 50 16.16 12.94 11.32
N LYS A 51 15.48 14.01 10.93
CA LYS A 51 14.06 13.96 10.61
C LYS A 51 13.78 13.03 9.43
N GLU A 52 14.57 13.12 8.38
CA GLU A 52 14.45 12.24 7.22
C GLU A 52 14.70 10.77 7.59
N LEU A 53 15.70 10.52 8.45
CA LEU A 53 15.97 9.17 8.94
C LEU A 53 14.80 8.63 9.77
N GLN A 54 14.27 9.42 10.70
CA GLN A 54 13.12 9.03 11.52
C GLN A 54 11.89 8.71 10.65
N GLU A 55 11.62 9.53 9.62
CA GLU A 55 10.51 9.28 8.69
C GLU A 55 10.68 7.95 7.95
N LYS A 56 11.91 7.62 7.51
CA LYS A 56 12.22 6.35 6.84
C LYS A 56 12.09 5.15 7.77
N LEU A 57 12.57 5.26 9.01
CA LEU A 57 12.44 4.21 10.01
C LEU A 57 10.97 3.95 10.35
N HIS A 58 10.22 5.00 10.59
CA HIS A 58 8.79 4.89 10.88
C HIS A 58 8.02 4.25 9.71
N GLU A 59 8.31 4.65 8.47
CA GLU A 59 7.75 4.00 7.27
C GLU A 59 8.07 2.51 7.25
N GLN A 60 9.31 2.11 7.59
CA GLN A 60 9.71 0.71 7.61
C GLN A 60 8.98 -0.07 8.71
N ILE A 61 8.84 0.47 9.91
CA ILE A 61 8.09 -0.17 11.01
C ILE A 61 6.63 -0.41 10.61
N LEU A 62 5.97 0.60 10.02
CA LEU A 62 4.60 0.44 9.53
C LEU A 62 4.52 -0.62 8.44
N TYR A 63 5.51 -0.65 7.54
CA TYR A 63 5.60 -1.66 6.49
C TYR A 63 5.75 -3.07 7.06
N ASP A 64 6.62 -3.26 8.06
CA ASP A 64 6.85 -4.55 8.70
C ASP A 64 5.60 -5.02 9.47
N LYS A 65 4.93 -4.13 10.21
CA LYS A 65 3.63 -4.41 10.85
C LYS A 65 2.58 -4.82 9.83
N ALA A 66 2.45 -4.10 8.73
CA ALA A 66 1.51 -4.44 7.66
C ALA A 66 1.85 -5.77 6.99
N SER A 67 3.14 -6.04 6.77
CA SER A 67 3.63 -7.27 6.15
C SER A 67 3.37 -8.50 7.01
N ALA A 68 3.49 -8.38 8.33
CA ALA A 68 3.22 -9.47 9.28
C ALA A 68 1.71 -9.76 9.49
N TYR A 69 0.83 -9.01 8.86
CA TYR A 69 -0.61 -9.17 9.01
C TYR A 69 -1.13 -10.35 8.20
N THR A 70 -1.25 -11.52 8.83
CA THR A 70 -1.68 -12.76 8.19
C THR A 70 -3.01 -13.27 8.74
N ALA A 71 -3.75 -14.04 7.92
CA ALA A 71 -5.04 -14.59 8.30
C ALA A 71 -4.90 -15.78 9.26
N THR A 72 -3.97 -16.68 9.00
CA THR A 72 -3.74 -17.89 9.80
C THR A 72 -2.27 -18.32 9.80
N ALA A 73 -1.91 -19.20 10.75
CA ALA A 73 -0.57 -19.78 10.85
C ALA A 73 -0.36 -21.02 9.96
N ASP A 74 -1.39 -21.54 9.28
CA ASP A 74 -1.24 -22.71 8.40
C ASP A 74 -0.59 -22.34 7.08
N LYS A 75 0.70 -22.64 6.97
CA LYS A 75 1.52 -22.40 5.77
C LYS A 75 1.11 -23.24 4.54
N ASN A 76 0.32 -24.30 4.74
CA ASN A 76 -0.12 -25.23 3.69
C ASN A 76 -1.52 -24.85 3.15
N ALA A 77 -2.25 -23.98 3.84
CA ALA A 77 -3.56 -23.53 3.36
C ALA A 77 -3.43 -22.76 2.04
N PRO A 78 -4.42 -22.90 1.13
CA PRO A 78 -4.42 -22.15 -0.12
C PRO A 78 -4.32 -20.63 0.11
N LYS A 79 -3.78 -19.93 -0.89
CA LYS A 79 -3.69 -18.48 -0.90
C LYS A 79 -4.59 -17.91 -1.99
N LEU A 80 -5.31 -16.84 -1.69
CA LEU A 80 -6.17 -16.15 -2.64
C LEU A 80 -5.74 -14.70 -2.80
N ALA A 81 -5.63 -14.24 -4.04
CA ALA A 81 -5.52 -12.81 -4.35
C ALA A 81 -6.76 -12.35 -5.13
N VAL A 82 -7.40 -11.29 -4.67
CA VAL A 82 -8.54 -10.67 -5.34
C VAL A 82 -8.15 -9.32 -5.90
N ILE A 83 -8.42 -9.12 -7.19
CA ILE A 83 -8.05 -7.91 -7.92
C ILE A 83 -9.29 -7.00 -8.03
N PHE A 84 -9.17 -5.76 -7.56
CA PHE A 84 -10.20 -4.74 -7.62
C PHE A 84 -9.74 -3.59 -8.53
N PRO A 85 -10.12 -3.58 -9.81
CA PRO A 85 -9.73 -2.54 -10.75
C PRO A 85 -10.30 -1.16 -10.39
N GLY A 86 -9.75 -0.14 -11.04
CA GLY A 86 -10.34 1.19 -11.06
C GLY A 86 -11.27 1.38 -12.27
N ILE A 87 -12.02 2.48 -12.29
CA ILE A 87 -12.76 2.89 -13.49
C ILE A 87 -11.75 3.35 -14.55
N GLY A 88 -11.75 2.68 -15.71
CA GLY A 88 -10.78 2.95 -16.79
C GLY A 88 -9.37 2.41 -16.54
N TYR A 89 -9.11 1.78 -15.39
CA TYR A 89 -7.86 1.11 -15.07
C TYR A 89 -8.12 -0.38 -14.83
N THR A 90 -8.13 -1.14 -15.91
CA THR A 90 -8.42 -2.59 -15.92
C THR A 90 -7.29 -3.41 -15.29
N ALA A 91 -7.56 -4.69 -15.03
CA ALA A 91 -6.56 -5.62 -14.50
C ALA A 91 -5.35 -5.86 -15.44
N ASP A 92 -5.46 -5.53 -16.72
CA ASP A 92 -4.39 -5.65 -17.71
C ASP A 92 -3.42 -4.45 -17.73
N LYS A 93 -3.74 -3.39 -16.99
CA LYS A 93 -2.85 -2.23 -16.85
C LYS A 93 -1.67 -2.54 -15.92
N PRO A 94 -0.51 -1.89 -16.11
CA PRO A 94 0.78 -2.31 -15.55
C PRO A 94 0.77 -2.61 -14.05
N LEU A 95 0.26 -1.72 -13.21
CA LEU A 95 0.26 -1.92 -11.76
C LEU A 95 -0.47 -3.20 -11.35
N LEU A 96 -1.69 -3.40 -11.85
CA LEU A 96 -2.50 -4.57 -11.52
C LEU A 96 -1.98 -5.84 -12.21
N TYR A 97 -1.58 -5.72 -13.48
CA TYR A 97 -1.04 -6.85 -14.26
C TYR A 97 0.20 -7.46 -13.58
N TYR A 98 1.22 -6.65 -13.32
CA TYR A 98 2.46 -7.17 -12.73
C TYR A 98 2.28 -7.63 -11.29
N THR A 99 1.48 -6.92 -10.48
CA THR A 99 1.15 -7.38 -9.11
C THR A 99 0.43 -8.73 -9.13
N THR A 100 -0.51 -8.92 -10.06
CA THR A 100 -1.18 -10.22 -10.27
C THR A 100 -0.19 -11.33 -10.64
N ARG A 101 0.80 -11.02 -11.50
CA ARG A 101 1.86 -11.97 -11.86
C ARG A 101 2.74 -12.33 -10.67
N LEU A 102 3.08 -11.36 -9.81
CA LEU A 102 3.81 -11.61 -8.56
C LEU A 102 2.98 -12.47 -7.59
N ALA A 103 1.71 -12.15 -7.39
CA ALA A 103 0.84 -12.96 -6.53
C ALA A 103 0.76 -14.43 -7.02
N LYS A 104 0.60 -14.65 -8.34
CA LYS A 104 0.65 -16.00 -8.93
C LYS A 104 2.00 -16.68 -8.70
N LYS A 105 3.11 -15.99 -8.89
CA LYS A 105 4.46 -16.52 -8.67
C LYS A 105 4.64 -17.03 -7.22
N HIS A 106 3.97 -16.39 -6.27
CA HIS A 106 4.01 -16.73 -4.85
C HIS A 106 2.83 -17.61 -4.37
N GLY A 107 2.17 -18.28 -5.31
CA GLY A 107 1.21 -19.35 -5.03
C GLY A 107 -0.23 -18.91 -4.78
N HIS A 108 -0.58 -17.65 -5.03
CA HIS A 108 -1.97 -17.22 -4.90
C HIS A 108 -2.82 -17.66 -6.10
N GLN A 109 -3.99 -18.20 -5.80
CA GLN A 109 -5.11 -18.28 -6.75
C GLN A 109 -5.59 -16.85 -7.03
N ILE A 110 -6.08 -16.60 -8.25
CA ILE A 110 -6.48 -15.24 -8.64
C ILE A 110 -7.96 -15.19 -8.92
N GLN A 111 -8.65 -14.29 -8.25
CA GLN A 111 -10.00 -13.86 -8.59
C GLN A 111 -9.95 -12.39 -9.02
N THR A 112 -10.55 -12.05 -10.15
CA THR A 112 -10.65 -10.64 -10.58
C THR A 112 -12.09 -10.19 -10.52
N VAL A 113 -12.31 -9.06 -9.86
CA VAL A 113 -13.61 -8.37 -9.89
C VAL A 113 -13.70 -7.60 -11.20
N SER A 114 -14.81 -7.70 -11.85
CA SER A 114 -15.12 -6.91 -13.04
C SER A 114 -16.41 -6.16 -12.83
N TYR A 115 -16.36 -4.87 -13.03
CA TYR A 115 -17.56 -4.04 -12.92
C TYR A 115 -18.25 -3.96 -14.29
N GLY A 116 -19.57 -4.09 -14.31
CA GLY A 116 -20.41 -3.80 -15.46
C GLY A 116 -20.47 -2.28 -15.73
N ALA A 117 -21.56 -1.84 -16.35
CA ALA A 117 -21.76 -0.41 -16.63
C ALA A 117 -21.74 0.42 -15.35
N LEU A 118 -20.78 1.32 -15.24
CA LEU A 118 -20.69 2.33 -14.18
C LEU A 118 -20.94 3.72 -14.79
N PRO A 119 -21.35 4.71 -13.97
CA PRO A 119 -21.50 6.09 -14.42
C PRO A 119 -20.23 6.62 -15.09
N GLU A 120 -20.40 7.32 -16.19
CA GLU A 120 -19.31 8.02 -16.88
C GLU A 120 -19.14 9.44 -16.35
N ASN A 121 -17.96 10.05 -16.63
CA ASN A 121 -17.63 11.42 -16.27
C ASN A 121 -17.85 11.73 -14.78
N ILE A 122 -17.34 10.83 -13.94
CA ILE A 122 -17.51 10.89 -12.48
C ILE A 122 -16.57 11.89 -11.80
N LYS A 123 -15.49 12.34 -12.45
CA LYS A 123 -14.50 13.24 -11.86
C LYS A 123 -15.15 14.59 -11.53
N GLY A 124 -15.04 15.01 -10.27
CA GLY A 124 -15.62 16.25 -9.77
C GLY A 124 -17.12 16.18 -9.49
N ASP A 125 -17.76 15.01 -9.69
CA ASP A 125 -19.18 14.78 -9.39
C ASP A 125 -19.31 13.75 -8.24
N SER A 126 -19.51 14.25 -7.03
CA SER A 126 -19.59 13.41 -5.81
C SER A 126 -20.80 12.47 -5.83
N ALA A 127 -21.91 12.87 -6.45
CA ALA A 127 -23.10 12.03 -6.54
C ALA A 127 -22.87 10.85 -7.49
N LYS A 128 -22.28 11.09 -8.65
CA LYS A 128 -21.89 10.01 -9.57
C LYS A 128 -20.82 9.12 -9.00
N MET A 129 -19.83 9.66 -8.26
CA MET A 129 -18.81 8.88 -7.59
C MET A 129 -19.44 7.93 -6.55
N LYS A 130 -20.38 8.44 -5.74
CA LYS A 130 -21.12 7.63 -4.78
C LYS A 130 -21.92 6.54 -5.48
N GLN A 131 -22.65 6.87 -6.56
CA GLN A 131 -23.40 5.89 -7.35
C GLN A 131 -22.49 4.82 -7.95
N ALA A 132 -21.32 5.21 -8.49
CA ALA A 132 -20.34 4.27 -9.00
C ALA A 132 -19.82 3.31 -7.92
N PHE A 133 -19.54 3.84 -6.72
CA PHE A 133 -19.12 3.03 -5.58
C PHE A 133 -20.21 2.05 -5.13
N GLU A 134 -21.47 2.48 -5.04
CA GLU A 134 -22.59 1.63 -4.64
C GLU A 134 -22.81 0.51 -5.65
N LEU A 135 -22.89 0.81 -6.94
CA LEU A 135 -23.06 -0.19 -7.99
C LEU A 135 -21.88 -1.19 -8.07
N ALA A 136 -20.65 -0.70 -8.00
CA ALA A 136 -19.47 -1.56 -8.03
C ALA A 136 -19.37 -2.43 -6.77
N SER A 137 -19.78 -1.91 -5.60
CA SER A 137 -19.84 -2.68 -4.36
C SER A 137 -20.89 -3.81 -4.44
N GLU A 138 -22.08 -3.53 -4.97
CA GLU A 138 -23.13 -4.54 -5.17
C GLU A 138 -22.65 -5.65 -6.12
N GLN A 139 -22.05 -5.28 -7.26
CA GLN A 139 -21.49 -6.25 -8.20
C GLN A 139 -20.36 -7.08 -7.57
N THR A 140 -19.53 -6.46 -6.72
CA THR A 140 -18.50 -7.16 -5.96
C THR A 140 -19.09 -8.20 -5.03
N GLU A 141 -20.16 -7.86 -4.29
CA GLU A 141 -20.86 -8.82 -3.42
C GLU A 141 -21.37 -10.04 -4.22
N GLN A 142 -21.96 -9.80 -5.38
CA GLN A 142 -22.46 -10.89 -6.24
C GLN A 142 -21.33 -11.77 -6.76
N LEU A 143 -20.21 -11.18 -7.21
CA LEU A 143 -19.09 -11.92 -7.77
C LEU A 143 -18.33 -12.75 -6.73
N LEU A 144 -18.25 -12.28 -5.49
CA LEU A 144 -17.48 -12.93 -4.43
C LEU A 144 -18.34 -13.75 -3.47
N HIS A 145 -19.67 -13.78 -3.64
CA HIS A 145 -20.64 -14.45 -2.75
C HIS A 145 -20.35 -15.94 -2.52
N GLY A 146 -19.79 -16.65 -3.53
CA GLY A 146 -19.54 -18.10 -3.43
C GLY A 146 -18.17 -18.46 -2.83
N ILE A 147 -17.37 -17.50 -2.38
CA ILE A 147 -16.03 -17.77 -1.85
C ILE A 147 -16.12 -18.15 -0.38
N ASP A 148 -15.64 -19.35 -0.04
CA ASP A 148 -15.39 -19.74 1.35
C ASP A 148 -14.06 -19.14 1.81
N TRP A 149 -14.13 -17.95 2.40
CA TRP A 149 -12.97 -17.20 2.88
C TRP A 149 -12.19 -17.95 3.97
N SER A 150 -12.85 -18.81 4.73
CA SER A 150 -12.23 -19.57 5.83
C SER A 150 -11.30 -20.69 5.32
N SER A 151 -11.43 -21.08 4.08
CA SER A 151 -10.58 -22.09 3.45
C SER A 151 -9.19 -21.59 3.07
N TYR A 152 -8.95 -20.25 3.10
CA TYR A 152 -7.68 -19.65 2.70
C TYR A 152 -6.84 -19.25 3.91
N GLY A 153 -5.58 -19.65 3.90
CA GLY A 153 -4.59 -19.26 4.91
C GLY A 153 -4.04 -17.85 4.73
N SER A 154 -4.10 -17.33 3.51
CA SER A 154 -3.68 -15.96 3.17
C SER A 154 -4.60 -15.37 2.11
N ILE A 155 -5.09 -14.17 2.40
CA ILE A 155 -5.95 -13.41 1.50
C ILE A 155 -5.24 -12.08 1.19
N LEU A 156 -5.04 -11.80 -0.10
CA LEU A 156 -4.42 -10.59 -0.61
C LEU A 156 -5.41 -9.82 -1.48
N PHE A 157 -5.71 -8.57 -1.11
CA PHE A 157 -6.47 -7.67 -1.97
C PHE A 157 -5.53 -6.74 -2.72
N ILE A 158 -5.68 -6.66 -4.03
CA ILE A 158 -4.89 -5.83 -4.94
C ILE A 158 -5.86 -4.85 -5.59
N SER A 159 -5.74 -3.59 -5.29
CA SER A 159 -6.78 -2.62 -5.64
C SER A 159 -6.23 -1.31 -6.19
N LYS A 160 -7.01 -0.64 -7.03
CA LYS A 160 -6.65 0.60 -7.71
C LYS A 160 -7.78 1.62 -7.68
N SER A 161 -7.49 2.87 -7.30
CA SER A 161 -8.44 3.98 -7.37
C SER A 161 -9.73 3.67 -6.58
N ILE A 162 -10.91 3.79 -7.17
CA ILE A 162 -12.18 3.42 -6.53
C ILE A 162 -12.18 1.98 -6.01
N GLY A 163 -11.46 1.07 -6.68
CA GLY A 163 -11.28 -0.30 -6.23
C GLY A 163 -10.66 -0.40 -4.84
N THR A 164 -9.88 0.59 -4.40
CA THR A 164 -9.31 0.61 -3.04
C THR A 164 -10.39 0.84 -1.97
N ALA A 165 -11.35 1.72 -2.24
CA ALA A 165 -12.48 1.94 -1.34
C ALA A 165 -13.43 0.73 -1.33
N ILE A 166 -13.70 0.14 -2.51
CA ILE A 166 -14.56 -1.05 -2.65
C ILE A 166 -13.96 -2.24 -1.90
N SER A 167 -12.69 -2.55 -2.11
CA SER A 167 -12.00 -3.66 -1.44
C SER A 167 -11.96 -3.49 0.07
N SER A 168 -11.68 -2.28 0.56
CA SER A 168 -11.64 -1.97 1.99
C SER A 168 -13.03 -2.05 2.62
N ALA A 169 -14.07 -1.55 1.94
CA ALA A 169 -15.46 -1.68 2.37
C ALA A 169 -15.89 -3.16 2.44
N TYR A 170 -15.55 -3.95 1.43
CA TYR A 170 -15.85 -5.38 1.37
C TYR A 170 -15.17 -6.14 2.52
N ALA A 171 -13.85 -5.94 2.71
CA ALA A 171 -13.12 -6.56 3.80
C ALA A 171 -13.72 -6.21 5.18
N SER A 172 -14.06 -4.94 5.40
CA SER A 172 -14.68 -4.45 6.63
C SER A 172 -16.05 -5.07 6.88
N ARG A 173 -16.91 -5.11 5.85
CA ARG A 173 -18.28 -5.65 5.95
C ARG A 173 -18.30 -7.13 6.28
N HIS A 174 -17.37 -7.89 5.71
CA HIS A 174 -17.24 -9.34 5.91
C HIS A 174 -16.27 -9.71 7.04
N ASN A 175 -15.75 -8.72 7.77
CA ASN A 175 -14.77 -8.91 8.85
C ASN A 175 -13.59 -9.80 8.43
N LEU A 176 -13.07 -9.59 7.21
CA LEU A 176 -11.98 -10.37 6.65
C LEU A 176 -10.64 -9.83 7.13
N LYS A 177 -9.76 -10.73 7.52
CA LYS A 177 -8.36 -10.43 7.78
C LYS A 177 -7.56 -10.58 6.49
N VAL A 178 -7.24 -9.46 5.84
CA VAL A 178 -6.60 -9.43 4.53
C VAL A 178 -5.33 -8.59 4.53
N LYS A 179 -4.34 -8.96 3.74
CA LYS A 179 -3.28 -8.04 3.31
C LYS A 179 -3.79 -7.25 2.12
N SER A 180 -3.49 -5.95 2.05
CA SER A 180 -3.98 -5.11 0.96
C SER A 180 -2.88 -4.26 0.32
N ILE A 181 -2.89 -4.21 -1.01
CA ILE A 181 -2.06 -3.32 -1.81
C ILE A 181 -2.97 -2.28 -2.45
N LEU A 182 -2.80 -1.03 -2.05
CA LEU A 182 -3.65 0.09 -2.42
C LEU A 182 -2.91 1.01 -3.40
N PHE A 183 -3.21 0.90 -4.69
CA PHE A 183 -2.64 1.81 -5.69
C PHE A 183 -3.50 3.05 -5.85
N THR A 184 -2.91 4.21 -5.62
CA THR A 184 -3.54 5.55 -5.70
C THR A 184 -4.92 5.58 -5.05
N PRO A 185 -4.95 5.35 -3.70
CA PRO A 185 -6.20 5.32 -2.97
C PRO A 185 -6.89 6.69 -3.00
N LEU A 186 -8.23 6.65 -3.02
CA LEU A 186 -9.07 7.82 -2.82
C LEU A 186 -9.25 8.09 -1.32
N ALA A 187 -9.64 9.30 -0.95
CA ALA A 187 -9.85 9.68 0.45
C ALA A 187 -10.87 8.77 1.15
N GLU A 188 -11.90 8.32 0.44
CA GLU A 188 -12.95 7.43 0.93
C GLU A 188 -12.42 6.06 1.39
N THR A 189 -11.28 5.61 0.84
CA THR A 189 -10.61 4.37 1.24
C THR A 189 -10.26 4.36 2.72
N PHE A 190 -9.84 5.51 3.23
CA PHE A 190 -9.43 5.67 4.63
C PHE A 190 -10.57 5.75 5.64
N SER A 191 -11.83 5.68 5.18
CA SER A 191 -12.99 5.53 6.06
C SER A 191 -13.12 4.12 6.66
N PHE A 192 -12.38 3.14 6.12
CA PHE A 192 -12.42 1.74 6.54
C PHE A 192 -11.18 1.35 7.38
N PRO A 193 -11.22 0.20 8.09
CA PRO A 193 -10.04 -0.41 8.67
C PRO A 193 -9.04 -0.80 7.58
N LEU A 194 -7.75 -0.49 7.79
CA LEU A 194 -6.69 -0.71 6.79
C LEU A 194 -5.47 -1.46 7.37
N GLN A 195 -5.64 -2.16 8.50
CA GLN A 195 -4.59 -3.00 9.06
C GLN A 195 -4.12 -4.01 8.01
N GLY A 196 -2.81 -4.20 7.89
CA GLY A 196 -2.24 -5.07 6.86
C GLY A 196 -2.25 -4.48 5.45
N SER A 197 -2.36 -3.17 5.32
CA SER A 197 -2.34 -2.48 4.02
C SER A 197 -1.02 -1.74 3.79
N ILE A 198 -0.60 -1.66 2.52
CA ILE A 198 0.38 -0.70 2.03
C ILE A 198 -0.24 0.14 0.91
N ALA A 199 0.18 1.38 0.76
CA ALA A 199 -0.36 2.30 -0.23
C ALA A 199 0.72 2.96 -1.08
N PHE A 200 0.38 3.25 -2.33
CA PHE A 200 1.24 3.95 -3.30
C PHE A 200 0.47 5.15 -3.86
N HIS A 201 1.10 6.32 -3.90
CA HIS A 201 0.45 7.55 -4.37
C HIS A 201 1.41 8.41 -5.20
N GLY A 202 0.90 9.04 -6.25
CA GLY A 202 1.65 9.96 -7.09
C GLY A 202 1.41 11.41 -6.67
N THR A 203 2.48 12.21 -6.51
CA THR A 203 2.34 13.59 -6.03
C THR A 203 1.70 14.57 -7.02
N ALA A 204 1.49 14.16 -8.26
CA ALA A 204 0.74 14.91 -9.27
C ALA A 204 -0.61 14.23 -9.60
N ASP A 205 -1.16 13.45 -8.66
CA ASP A 205 -2.44 12.78 -8.82
C ASP A 205 -3.60 13.79 -8.81
N PRO A 206 -4.36 13.94 -9.90
CA PRO A 206 -5.45 14.91 -9.96
C PRO A 206 -6.77 14.43 -9.33
N TRP A 207 -6.81 13.19 -8.76
CA TRP A 207 -8.00 12.61 -8.14
C TRP A 207 -7.98 12.68 -6.62
N ALA A 208 -6.79 12.73 -6.02
CA ALA A 208 -6.63 12.79 -4.58
C ALA A 208 -5.44 13.69 -4.23
N GLU A 209 -5.68 14.69 -3.41
CA GLU A 209 -4.64 15.62 -2.97
C GLU A 209 -3.62 14.92 -2.08
N THR A 210 -2.33 15.12 -2.36
CA THR A 210 -1.24 14.40 -1.68
C THR A 210 -1.22 14.63 -0.18
N ASP A 211 -1.34 15.88 0.28
CA ASP A 211 -1.30 16.20 1.71
C ASP A 211 -2.46 15.55 2.46
N SER A 212 -3.63 15.50 1.84
CA SER A 212 -4.80 14.82 2.39
C SER A 212 -4.58 13.31 2.50
N VAL A 213 -4.06 12.68 1.43
CA VAL A 213 -3.76 11.23 1.44
C VAL A 213 -2.69 10.90 2.47
N GLN A 214 -1.64 11.71 2.61
CA GLN A 214 -0.60 11.53 3.62
C GLN A 214 -1.17 11.62 5.04
N ALA A 215 -1.98 12.63 5.33
CA ALA A 215 -2.58 12.80 6.65
C ALA A 215 -3.51 11.61 7.01
N LEU A 216 -4.31 11.14 6.06
CA LEU A 216 -5.21 10.01 6.24
C LEU A 216 -4.45 8.69 6.40
N ALA A 217 -3.38 8.47 5.62
CA ALA A 217 -2.54 7.29 5.73
C ALA A 217 -1.83 7.24 7.08
N ALA A 218 -1.28 8.38 7.55
CA ALA A 218 -0.67 8.50 8.87
C ALA A 218 -1.67 8.21 9.99
N GLN A 219 -2.89 8.76 9.92
CA GLN A 219 -3.95 8.49 10.90
C GLN A 219 -4.33 7.01 10.98
N LYS A 220 -4.21 6.27 9.87
CA LYS A 220 -4.53 4.85 9.77
C LYS A 220 -3.32 3.93 9.93
N GLU A 221 -2.15 4.48 10.21
CA GLU A 221 -0.87 3.75 10.28
C GLU A 221 -0.61 2.90 9.03
N VAL A 222 -0.96 3.43 7.85
CA VAL A 222 -0.71 2.78 6.56
C VAL A 222 0.58 3.29 5.95
N PRO A 223 1.57 2.43 5.68
CA PRO A 223 2.77 2.81 4.93
C PRO A 223 2.38 3.39 3.57
N LEU A 224 2.77 4.63 3.30
CA LEU A 224 2.44 5.35 2.08
C LEU A 224 3.70 5.69 1.29
N PHE A 225 3.85 5.06 0.12
CA PHE A 225 4.97 5.28 -0.78
C PHE A 225 4.63 6.36 -1.82
N LEU A 226 5.26 7.51 -1.68
CA LEU A 226 5.06 8.63 -2.61
C LEU A 226 5.97 8.51 -3.84
N THR A 227 5.39 8.77 -5.01
CA THR A 227 6.12 8.89 -6.28
C THR A 227 6.05 10.33 -6.78
N LYS A 228 7.18 11.01 -6.75
CA LYS A 228 7.27 12.42 -7.15
C LYS A 228 6.87 12.62 -8.61
N ASN A 229 6.05 13.64 -8.86
CA ASN A 229 5.55 14.04 -10.18
C ASN A 229 4.73 12.97 -10.93
N ALA A 230 4.39 11.85 -10.28
CA ALA A 230 3.56 10.83 -10.91
C ALA A 230 2.06 11.15 -10.76
N ASN A 231 1.32 10.79 -11.78
CA ASN A 231 -0.13 10.95 -11.86
C ASN A 231 -0.89 9.81 -11.17
N HIS A 232 -2.20 9.74 -11.40
CA HIS A 232 -3.08 8.69 -10.88
C HIS A 232 -2.74 7.26 -11.34
N SER A 233 -1.92 7.09 -12.37
CA SER A 233 -1.41 5.78 -12.83
C SER A 233 0.00 5.45 -12.33
N LEU A 234 0.58 6.30 -11.48
CA LEU A 234 1.99 6.32 -11.09
C LEU A 234 2.92 6.51 -12.29
N GLU A 235 2.51 7.34 -13.24
CA GLU A 235 3.27 7.68 -14.46
C GLU A 235 3.57 9.18 -14.49
N THR A 236 4.76 9.53 -14.99
CA THR A 236 5.22 10.92 -15.17
C THR A 236 5.04 11.41 -16.61
N GLY A 237 4.85 10.46 -17.55
CA GLY A 237 4.82 10.69 -18.98
C GLY A 237 6.19 10.53 -19.66
N ASP A 238 7.27 10.32 -18.91
CA ASP A 238 8.56 9.88 -19.43
C ASP A 238 8.70 8.38 -19.29
N VAL A 239 8.81 7.68 -20.42
CA VAL A 239 8.75 6.21 -20.46
C VAL A 239 9.85 5.55 -19.63
N GLN A 240 11.07 6.07 -19.62
CA GLN A 240 12.18 5.46 -18.88
C GLN A 240 12.01 5.66 -17.38
N THR A 241 11.56 6.84 -16.99
CA THR A 241 11.19 7.14 -15.60
C THR A 241 10.03 6.25 -15.14
N ASP A 242 8.99 6.11 -15.95
CA ASP A 242 7.80 5.31 -15.63
C ASP A 242 8.13 3.82 -15.48
N LEU A 243 9.04 3.27 -16.32
CA LEU A 243 9.53 1.90 -16.18
C LEU A 243 10.34 1.71 -14.87
N SER A 244 11.15 2.71 -14.50
CA SER A 244 11.90 2.69 -13.24
C SER A 244 10.96 2.75 -12.01
N ILE A 245 9.95 3.62 -12.05
CA ILE A 245 8.91 3.72 -11.03
C ILE A 245 8.17 2.38 -10.89
N LEU A 246 7.75 1.80 -12.01
CA LEU A 246 7.06 0.52 -12.02
C LEU A 246 7.92 -0.59 -11.39
N LYS A 247 9.21 -0.66 -11.76
CA LYS A 247 10.14 -1.63 -11.19
C LYS A 247 10.25 -1.47 -9.67
N THR A 248 10.52 -0.27 -9.18
CA THR A 248 10.66 0.03 -7.75
C THR A 248 9.38 -0.30 -6.98
N THR A 249 8.22 0.04 -7.56
CA THR A 249 6.91 -0.30 -7.00
C THR A 249 6.73 -1.81 -6.89
N MET A 250 7.06 -2.56 -7.95
CA MET A 250 6.94 -4.02 -7.95
C MET A 250 7.92 -4.70 -7.00
N ASP A 251 9.12 -4.17 -6.81
CA ASP A 251 10.08 -4.68 -5.83
C ASP A 251 9.51 -4.58 -4.39
N ARG A 252 8.84 -3.46 -4.05
CA ARG A 252 8.18 -3.29 -2.76
C ARG A 252 6.95 -4.20 -2.60
N VAL A 253 6.16 -4.30 -3.65
CA VAL A 253 5.00 -5.18 -3.71
C VAL A 253 5.40 -6.65 -3.53
N GLU A 254 6.44 -7.11 -4.20
CA GLU A 254 6.91 -8.49 -4.07
C GLU A 254 7.37 -8.78 -2.65
N ARG A 255 8.17 -7.91 -2.05
CA ARG A 255 8.59 -8.05 -0.64
C ARG A 255 7.39 -8.11 0.30
N PHE A 256 6.36 -7.28 0.08
CA PHE A 256 5.14 -7.31 0.88
C PHE A 256 4.37 -8.63 0.74
N ILE A 257 4.31 -9.20 -0.47
CA ILE A 257 3.62 -10.48 -0.72
C ILE A 257 4.33 -11.64 -0.03
N ILE A 258 5.67 -11.69 -0.05
CA ILE A 258 6.45 -12.83 0.47
C ILE A 258 6.66 -12.79 1.97
N ASN A 259 6.61 -11.63 2.61
CA ASN A 259 6.72 -11.54 4.06
C ASN A 259 5.50 -12.19 4.70
N PRO A 260 5.74 -13.16 5.61
CA PRO A 260 4.67 -13.92 6.25
C PRO A 260 3.85 -13.08 7.24
#